data_dbf6c1f9d08e497bf561f3de57f4c0e5
#
_entry.id   dbf6c1f9d08e497bf561f3de57f4c0e5
#
_cell.length_a   1.000
_cell.length_b   1.000
_cell.length_c   1.000
_cell.angle_alpha   90.00
_cell.angle_beta   90.00
_cell.angle_gamma   90.00
#
_symmetry.space_group_name_H-M   'P 1'
#
loop_
_entity.id
_entity.type
_entity.pdbx_description
1 polymer ?
#
loop_
_entity_poly.entity_id
_entity_poly.type
_entity_poly.pdbx_seq_one_letter_code
_entity_poly.pdbx_strand_id
1 'polypeptide(L)'
;MTVCNMSIEGGARAGYVNPDDTTFEYLKGRPYCPSGDAWDAAVEKWRAFASDSDTVYDDVVNIRAEEVAPSVTWGISPDQGFSVNGTIPHPEEGETPAEQESIREALEYMKLEPGAPIKGTKIDVAFIGSCTNGRLSDFREVARFIKGRKVADGVKAIAVPGSQIVAKLCENEGLDQVFRDAGFDWRRAGCSMCLAMNPDKLIGDQLCASSSNRNFKGRQGSPTGRTILMSPLMVAAAAITGEVSDAREVFELTEFLSKF
;
A
#
# COMPACT_ATOMS: atom_id res chain seq x y z
N MET A 1 0.30 -10.99 -0.33
CA MET A 1 1.77 -10.71 -0.26
C MET A 1 2.10 -9.63 0.75
N THR A 2 1.33 -8.54 0.84
CA THR A 2 1.56 -7.45 1.81
C THR A 2 1.52 -7.97 3.25
N VAL A 3 0.52 -8.78 3.63
CA VAL A 3 0.42 -9.42 4.96
C VAL A 3 1.68 -10.20 5.30
N CYS A 4 2.15 -11.07 4.39
CA CYS A 4 3.38 -11.84 4.62
C CYS A 4 4.62 -10.95 4.72
N ASN A 5 4.70 -9.87 3.91
CA ASN A 5 5.83 -8.95 3.95
C ASN A 5 5.86 -8.13 5.26
N MET A 6 4.70 -7.69 5.74
CA MET A 6 4.59 -6.83 6.92
C MET A 6 4.45 -7.60 8.24
N SER A 7 4.44 -8.92 8.21
CA SER A 7 4.42 -9.74 9.43
C SER A 7 5.61 -9.45 10.35
N ILE A 8 6.77 -9.07 9.78
CA ILE A 8 7.96 -8.74 10.57
C ILE A 8 7.78 -7.44 11.38
N GLU A 9 7.03 -6.47 10.85
CA GLU A 9 6.70 -5.24 11.59
C GLU A 9 5.77 -5.54 12.77
N GLY A 10 4.95 -6.60 12.68
CA GLY A 10 4.17 -7.14 13.79
C GLY A 10 4.94 -8.06 14.74
N GLY A 11 6.27 -8.13 14.61
CA GLY A 11 7.14 -8.94 15.48
C GLY A 11 7.23 -10.43 15.11
N ALA A 12 6.57 -10.89 14.06
CA ALA A 12 6.62 -12.27 13.61
C ALA A 12 7.90 -12.56 12.82
N ARG A 13 8.43 -13.78 12.93
CA ARG A 13 9.59 -14.23 12.14
C ARG A 13 9.23 -14.58 10.70
N ALA A 14 7.98 -14.94 10.44
CA ALA A 14 7.48 -15.29 9.13
C ALA A 14 5.99 -14.94 9.03
N GLY A 15 5.53 -14.65 7.82
CA GLY A 15 4.12 -14.52 7.47
C GLY A 15 3.72 -15.65 6.53
N TYR A 16 2.57 -16.26 6.78
CA TYR A 16 2.06 -17.36 5.98
C TYR A 16 0.57 -17.19 5.69
N VAL A 17 0.18 -17.56 4.50
CA VAL A 17 -1.23 -17.62 4.07
C VAL A 17 -1.47 -19.03 3.51
N ASN A 18 -2.49 -19.73 4.00
CA ASN A 18 -2.86 -21.04 3.47
C ASN A 18 -3.12 -20.94 1.97
N PRO A 19 -2.55 -21.88 1.17
CA PRO A 19 -2.80 -21.90 -0.26
C PRO A 19 -4.27 -22.23 -0.55
N ASP A 20 -4.87 -21.44 -1.41
CA ASP A 20 -6.27 -21.52 -1.84
C ASP A 20 -6.40 -21.47 -3.37
N ASP A 21 -7.62 -21.50 -3.88
CA ASP A 21 -7.87 -21.46 -5.31
C ASP A 21 -7.36 -20.17 -5.96
N THR A 22 -7.40 -19.03 -5.27
CA THR A 22 -6.81 -17.75 -5.74
C THR A 22 -5.31 -17.88 -5.94
N THR A 23 -4.62 -18.60 -5.03
CA THR A 23 -3.19 -18.90 -5.15
C THR A 23 -2.91 -19.76 -6.38
N PHE A 24 -3.74 -20.78 -6.60
CA PHE A 24 -3.55 -21.68 -7.76
C PHE A 24 -3.85 -20.97 -9.08
N GLU A 25 -4.91 -20.20 -9.17
CA GLU A 25 -5.21 -19.38 -10.35
C GLU A 25 -4.08 -18.39 -10.65
N TYR A 26 -3.50 -17.77 -9.63
CA TYR A 26 -2.36 -16.86 -9.80
C TYR A 26 -1.13 -17.58 -10.37
N LEU A 27 -0.88 -18.84 -10.02
CA LEU A 27 0.28 -19.61 -10.47
C LEU A 27 0.08 -20.25 -11.85
N LYS A 28 -1.14 -20.58 -12.21
CA LYS A 28 -1.47 -21.32 -13.44
C LYS A 28 -0.95 -20.63 -14.69
N GLY A 29 -0.21 -21.38 -15.51
CA GLY A 29 0.34 -20.87 -16.77
C GLY A 29 1.55 -19.92 -16.63
N ARG A 30 2.07 -19.71 -15.42
CA ARG A 30 3.29 -18.93 -15.26
C ARG A 30 4.54 -19.70 -15.69
N PRO A 31 5.60 -19.01 -16.13
CA PRO A 31 6.88 -19.65 -16.42
C PRO A 31 7.35 -20.48 -15.22
N TYR A 32 7.88 -21.65 -15.49
CA TYR A 32 8.38 -22.62 -14.49
C TYR A 32 7.31 -23.27 -13.59
N CYS A 33 6.04 -22.98 -13.82
CA CYS A 33 4.95 -23.66 -13.13
C CYS A 33 4.67 -25.01 -13.82
N PRO A 34 4.32 -26.08 -13.09
CA PRO A 34 3.89 -27.34 -13.69
C PRO A 34 2.70 -27.15 -14.63
N SER A 35 2.53 -28.05 -15.59
CA SER A 35 1.41 -28.06 -16.54
C SER A 35 0.89 -29.49 -16.77
N GLY A 36 -0.34 -29.65 -17.30
CA GLY A 36 -0.97 -30.94 -17.50
C GLY A 36 -1.09 -31.74 -16.19
N ASP A 37 -0.89 -33.05 -16.23
CA ASP A 37 -1.02 -33.94 -15.07
C ASP A 37 -0.10 -33.57 -13.92
N ALA A 38 1.07 -32.96 -14.21
CA ALA A 38 1.98 -32.46 -13.20
C ALA A 38 1.41 -31.22 -12.44
N TRP A 39 0.55 -30.43 -13.07
CA TRP A 39 -0.16 -29.34 -12.42
C TRP A 39 -1.15 -29.87 -11.38
N ASP A 40 -1.98 -30.86 -11.76
CA ASP A 40 -3.00 -31.41 -10.87
C ASP A 40 -2.36 -32.06 -9.63
N ALA A 41 -1.28 -32.82 -9.83
CA ALA A 41 -0.51 -33.40 -8.73
C ALA A 41 0.15 -32.31 -7.83
N ALA A 42 0.61 -31.20 -8.42
CA ALA A 42 1.17 -30.09 -7.65
C ALA A 42 0.10 -29.36 -6.82
N VAL A 43 -1.08 -29.10 -7.37
CA VAL A 43 -2.20 -28.47 -6.67
C VAL A 43 -2.64 -29.33 -5.49
N GLU A 44 -2.78 -30.64 -5.66
CA GLU A 44 -3.11 -31.56 -4.58
C GLU A 44 -2.07 -31.46 -3.44
N LYS A 45 -0.78 -31.51 -3.79
CA LYS A 45 0.31 -31.36 -2.82
C LYS A 45 0.28 -30.00 -2.13
N TRP A 46 0.01 -28.90 -2.85
CA TRP A 46 -0.01 -27.56 -2.27
C TRP A 46 -1.20 -27.36 -1.34
N ARG A 47 -2.36 -27.96 -1.63
CA ARG A 47 -3.52 -27.94 -0.71
C ARG A 47 -3.18 -28.58 0.63
N ALA A 48 -2.35 -29.63 0.63
CA ALA A 48 -1.90 -30.29 1.86
C ALA A 48 -0.94 -29.44 2.71
N PHE A 49 -0.51 -28.26 2.23
CA PHE A 49 0.29 -27.32 3.05
C PHE A 49 -0.57 -26.40 3.91
N ALA A 50 -1.88 -26.38 3.70
CA ALA A 50 -2.77 -25.63 4.59
C ALA A 50 -2.68 -26.19 6.02
N SER A 51 -2.87 -25.32 7.01
CA SER A 51 -2.95 -25.75 8.42
C SER A 51 -4.10 -26.73 8.61
N ASP A 52 -3.90 -27.72 9.47
CA ASP A 52 -4.93 -28.69 9.81
C ASP A 52 -6.11 -28.00 10.51
N SER A 53 -7.31 -28.55 10.34
CA SER A 53 -8.56 -27.96 10.87
C SER A 53 -8.62 -27.91 12.40
N ASP A 54 -7.82 -28.73 13.08
CA ASP A 54 -7.69 -28.83 14.52
C ASP A 54 -6.46 -28.10 15.08
N THR A 55 -5.78 -27.33 14.25
CA THR A 55 -4.61 -26.53 14.67
C THR A 55 -5.02 -25.54 15.76
N VAL A 56 -4.29 -25.57 16.88
CA VAL A 56 -4.46 -24.63 17.97
C VAL A 56 -3.45 -23.50 17.82
N TYR A 57 -3.95 -22.27 17.79
CA TYR A 57 -3.15 -21.05 17.71
C TYR A 57 -3.10 -20.38 19.09
N ASP A 58 -1.98 -19.68 19.38
CA ASP A 58 -1.82 -18.91 20.63
C ASP A 58 -2.79 -17.72 20.67
N ASP A 59 -3.05 -17.13 19.52
CA ASP A 59 -4.00 -16.01 19.35
C ASP A 59 -4.72 -16.10 18.01
N VAL A 60 -5.97 -15.66 17.98
CA VAL A 60 -6.83 -15.66 16.78
C VAL A 60 -7.55 -14.33 16.64
N VAL A 61 -7.26 -13.60 15.58
CA VAL A 61 -7.95 -12.36 15.23
C VAL A 61 -8.89 -12.60 14.05
N ASN A 62 -10.18 -12.34 14.23
CA ASN A 62 -11.17 -12.43 13.16
C ASN A 62 -11.50 -11.03 12.63
N ILE A 63 -11.23 -10.82 11.35
CA ILE A 63 -11.48 -9.54 10.68
C ILE A 63 -12.50 -9.77 9.56
N ARG A 64 -13.61 -9.06 9.61
CA ARG A 64 -14.60 -9.06 8.54
C ARG A 64 -14.21 -8.04 7.48
N ALA A 65 -14.19 -8.45 6.22
CA ALA A 65 -13.75 -7.59 5.11
C ALA A 65 -14.60 -6.30 5.00
N GLU A 66 -15.89 -6.40 5.32
CA GLU A 66 -16.86 -5.29 5.28
C GLU A 66 -16.56 -4.21 6.34
N GLU A 67 -15.83 -4.57 7.40
CA GLU A 67 -15.46 -3.68 8.50
C GLU A 67 -14.14 -2.96 8.23
N VAL A 68 -13.39 -3.40 7.21
CA VAL A 68 -12.10 -2.79 6.88
C VAL A 68 -12.31 -1.53 6.04
N ALA A 69 -12.23 -0.38 6.67
CA ALA A 69 -12.22 0.90 5.97
C ALA A 69 -10.85 1.18 5.31
N PRO A 70 -10.77 2.01 4.26
CA PRO A 70 -9.50 2.53 3.77
C PRO A 70 -8.69 3.14 4.90
N SER A 71 -7.47 2.62 5.08
CA SER A 71 -6.62 2.97 6.23
C SER A 71 -5.37 3.71 5.78
N VAL A 72 -4.88 4.59 6.64
CA VAL A 72 -3.67 5.38 6.45
C VAL A 72 -2.86 5.39 7.74
N THR A 73 -1.54 5.52 7.64
CA THR A 73 -0.72 5.77 8.83
C THR A 73 -0.71 7.25 9.17
N TRP A 74 -0.64 7.57 10.45
CA TRP A 74 -0.50 8.94 10.97
C TRP A 74 0.88 9.18 11.60
N GLY A 75 1.64 8.10 11.85
CA GLY A 75 2.91 8.15 12.57
C GLY A 75 4.10 7.64 11.76
N ILE A 76 5.11 7.18 12.48
CA ILE A 76 6.42 6.76 11.97
C ILE A 76 6.62 5.24 11.95
N SER A 77 5.56 4.48 12.21
CA SER A 77 5.52 3.04 12.20
C SER A 77 4.21 2.56 11.54
N PRO A 78 4.18 1.40 10.87
CA PRO A 78 2.97 0.88 10.22
C PRO A 78 1.79 0.59 11.15
N ASP A 79 2.04 0.32 12.44
CA ASP A 79 1.02 0.11 13.47
C ASP A 79 0.34 1.41 13.89
N GLN A 80 0.99 2.56 13.67
CA GLN A 80 0.41 3.88 13.91
C GLN A 80 -0.51 4.28 12.76
N GLY A 81 -1.63 3.56 12.61
CA GLY A 81 -2.59 3.71 11.52
C GLY A 81 -4.03 3.59 11.98
N PHE A 82 -4.93 4.18 11.18
CA PHE A 82 -6.37 4.15 11.41
C PHE A 82 -7.15 4.37 10.08
N SER A 83 -8.47 4.35 10.16
CA SER A 83 -9.33 4.72 9.02
C SER A 83 -9.01 6.13 8.53
N VAL A 84 -9.05 6.34 7.20
CA VAL A 84 -8.86 7.67 6.58
C VAL A 84 -9.81 8.74 7.11
N ASN A 85 -10.94 8.33 7.69
CA ASN A 85 -11.89 9.23 8.35
C ASN A 85 -11.59 9.41 9.86
N GLY A 86 -10.47 8.88 10.34
CA GLY A 86 -10.05 8.99 11.73
C GLY A 86 -9.47 10.34 12.08
N THR A 87 -9.33 10.54 13.38
CA THR A 87 -8.76 11.74 14.00
C THR A 87 -7.39 11.41 14.55
N ILE A 88 -6.43 12.29 14.36
CA ILE A 88 -5.07 12.15 14.85
C ILE A 88 -5.10 12.07 16.38
N PRO A 89 -4.49 11.02 16.99
CA PRO A 89 -4.62 10.80 18.43
C PRO A 89 -3.92 11.87 19.25
N HIS A 90 -4.42 12.11 20.45
CA HIS A 90 -3.70 12.87 21.47
C HIS A 90 -2.68 11.99 22.17
N PRO A 91 -1.51 12.52 22.58
CA PRO A 91 -0.52 11.73 23.32
C PRO A 91 -1.08 11.05 24.56
N GLU A 92 -2.05 11.68 25.23
CA GLU A 92 -2.71 11.17 26.43
C GLU A 92 -3.61 9.95 26.19
N GLU A 93 -3.90 9.62 24.94
CA GLU A 93 -4.68 8.42 24.57
C GLU A 93 -3.84 7.12 24.64
N GLY A 94 -2.50 7.24 24.73
CA GLY A 94 -1.63 6.09 24.97
C GLY A 94 -1.89 5.48 26.35
N GLU A 95 -2.03 4.15 26.41
CA GLU A 95 -2.33 3.41 27.65
C GLU A 95 -1.14 3.41 28.63
N THR A 96 0.06 3.55 28.13
CA THR A 96 1.30 3.55 28.91
C THR A 96 2.12 4.81 28.66
N PRO A 97 2.98 5.24 29.62
CA PRO A 97 3.89 6.35 29.41
C PRO A 97 4.79 6.19 28.17
N ALA A 98 5.17 4.97 27.84
CA ALA A 98 5.98 4.66 26.66
C ALA A 98 5.17 4.90 25.35
N GLU A 99 3.91 4.51 25.32
CA GLU A 99 3.03 4.78 24.17
C GLU A 99 2.75 6.27 24.03
N GLN A 100 2.48 6.97 25.13
CA GLN A 100 2.29 8.42 25.12
C GLN A 100 3.50 9.15 24.54
N GLU A 101 4.71 8.73 24.92
CA GLU A 101 5.94 9.29 24.35
C GLU A 101 6.12 8.92 22.87
N SER A 102 5.80 7.69 22.48
CA SER A 102 5.83 7.25 21.08
C SER A 102 4.87 8.07 20.20
N ILE A 103 3.67 8.34 20.70
CA ILE A 103 2.69 9.20 20.00
C ILE A 103 3.25 10.61 19.86
N ARG A 104 3.78 11.19 20.93
CA ARG A 104 4.37 12.55 20.93
C ARG A 104 5.50 12.67 19.92
N GLU A 105 6.44 11.71 19.93
CA GLU A 105 7.55 11.66 18.99
C GLU A 105 7.09 11.55 17.53
N ALA A 106 6.06 10.72 17.28
CA ALA A 106 5.50 10.56 15.96
C ALA A 106 4.83 11.82 15.44
N LEU A 107 4.01 12.47 16.26
CA LEU A 107 3.32 13.73 15.91
C LEU A 107 4.29 14.88 15.66
N GLU A 108 5.32 15.02 16.48
CA GLU A 108 6.37 16.01 16.28
C GLU A 108 7.09 15.81 14.94
N TYR A 109 7.48 14.57 14.64
CA TYR A 109 8.14 14.26 13.37
C TYR A 109 7.21 14.44 12.16
N MET A 110 5.98 13.94 12.26
CA MET A 110 4.99 14.02 11.17
C MET A 110 4.41 15.44 11.02
N LYS A 111 4.61 16.32 11.99
CA LYS A 111 4.06 17.68 12.04
C LYS A 111 2.53 17.67 11.89
N LEU A 112 1.89 16.79 12.61
CA LEU A 112 0.44 16.62 12.63
C LEU A 112 -0.12 17.15 13.95
N GLU A 113 -1.29 17.80 13.87
CA GLU A 113 -1.96 18.37 15.04
C GLU A 113 -2.88 17.32 15.69
N PRO A 114 -2.70 17.03 17.00
CA PRO A 114 -3.63 16.16 17.72
C PRO A 114 -5.08 16.64 17.60
N GLY A 115 -6.01 15.71 17.47
CA GLY A 115 -7.42 16.02 17.34
C GLY A 115 -7.86 16.51 15.96
N ALA A 116 -6.94 16.76 15.03
CA ALA A 116 -7.29 17.11 13.66
C ALA A 116 -7.64 15.87 12.81
N PRO A 117 -8.50 15.99 11.79
CA PRO A 117 -8.68 14.91 10.82
C PRO A 117 -7.42 14.71 9.98
N ILE A 118 -7.05 13.47 9.68
CA ILE A 118 -5.94 13.17 8.75
C ILE A 118 -6.31 13.53 7.31
N LYS A 119 -7.58 13.37 6.95
CA LYS A 119 -8.14 13.74 5.65
C LYS A 119 -8.00 15.24 5.43
N GLY A 120 -7.55 15.64 4.24
CA GLY A 120 -7.24 17.03 3.91
C GLY A 120 -5.77 17.41 4.15
N THR A 121 -4.95 16.52 4.74
CA THR A 121 -3.51 16.77 4.88
C THR A 121 -2.86 16.85 3.49
N LYS A 122 -2.23 17.99 3.17
CA LYS A 122 -1.58 18.23 1.88
C LYS A 122 -0.37 17.33 1.69
N ILE A 123 -0.16 16.85 0.46
CA ILE A 123 0.98 16.03 0.08
C ILE A 123 1.83 16.73 -0.98
N ASP A 124 3.12 16.46 -0.97
CA ASP A 124 4.07 16.94 -1.99
C ASP A 124 4.38 15.87 -3.02
N VAL A 125 4.31 14.61 -2.59
CA VAL A 125 4.71 13.46 -3.41
C VAL A 125 3.68 12.34 -3.29
N ALA A 126 3.42 11.67 -4.41
CA ALA A 126 2.62 10.44 -4.45
C ALA A 126 3.46 9.31 -5.04
N PHE A 127 3.57 8.18 -4.34
CA PHE A 127 4.38 7.04 -4.76
C PHE A 127 3.55 5.76 -4.81
N ILE A 128 3.35 5.21 -6.02
CA ILE A 128 2.66 3.94 -6.24
C ILE A 128 3.66 2.90 -6.71
N GLY A 129 3.69 1.75 -6.04
CA GLY A 129 4.38 0.58 -6.57
C GLY A 129 5.41 -0.05 -5.65
N SER A 130 6.54 -0.41 -6.26
CA SER A 130 7.59 -1.30 -5.76
C SER A 130 7.13 -2.76 -5.60
N CYS A 131 7.91 -3.60 -4.91
CA CYS A 131 7.77 -5.06 -4.98
C CYS A 131 6.45 -5.62 -4.42
N THR A 132 5.85 -4.98 -3.43
CA THR A 132 4.67 -5.51 -2.72
C THR A 132 3.36 -5.00 -3.30
N ASN A 133 3.26 -3.70 -3.59
CA ASN A 133 2.07 -3.00 -4.06
C ASN A 133 2.25 -2.42 -5.47
N GLY A 134 3.03 -3.07 -6.31
CA GLY A 134 3.28 -2.73 -7.72
C GLY A 134 3.06 -3.94 -8.63
N ARG A 135 2.01 -4.71 -8.39
CA ARG A 135 1.59 -5.84 -9.24
C ARG A 135 0.75 -5.35 -10.40
N LEU A 136 0.58 -6.19 -11.42
CA LEU A 136 -0.26 -5.88 -12.57
C LEU A 136 -1.71 -5.55 -12.16
N SER A 137 -2.26 -6.28 -11.18
CA SER A 137 -3.59 -6.03 -10.62
C SER A 137 -3.72 -4.63 -10.02
N ASP A 138 -2.70 -4.19 -9.27
CA ASP A 138 -2.69 -2.89 -8.63
C ASP A 138 -2.70 -1.76 -9.68
N PHE A 139 -1.90 -1.91 -10.74
CA PHE A 139 -1.87 -0.94 -11.85
C PHE A 139 -3.16 -0.94 -12.68
N ARG A 140 -3.76 -2.10 -12.93
CA ARG A 140 -5.06 -2.19 -13.63
C ARG A 140 -6.16 -1.48 -12.84
N GLU A 141 -6.22 -1.71 -11.53
CA GLU A 141 -7.18 -1.07 -10.66
C GLU A 141 -7.00 0.45 -10.67
N VAL A 142 -5.80 0.94 -10.37
CA VAL A 142 -5.51 2.38 -10.36
C VAL A 142 -5.78 3.01 -11.72
N ALA A 143 -5.30 2.42 -12.82
CA ALA A 143 -5.47 2.96 -14.17
C ALA A 143 -6.95 3.16 -14.54
N ARG A 144 -7.82 2.25 -14.09
CA ARG A 144 -9.27 2.35 -14.30
C ARG A 144 -9.86 3.65 -13.74
N PHE A 145 -9.37 4.11 -12.59
CA PHE A 145 -9.92 5.27 -11.90
C PHE A 145 -9.19 6.58 -12.19
N ILE A 146 -7.92 6.54 -12.59
CA ILE A 146 -7.17 7.76 -12.95
C ILE A 146 -7.33 8.16 -14.43
N LYS A 147 -7.86 7.28 -15.27
CA LYS A 147 -8.04 7.55 -16.69
C LYS A 147 -8.86 8.83 -16.93
N GLY A 148 -8.29 9.79 -17.66
CA GLY A 148 -8.91 11.08 -17.93
C GLY A 148 -8.82 12.09 -16.79
N ARG A 149 -8.22 11.75 -15.67
CA ARG A 149 -7.94 12.66 -14.55
C ARG A 149 -6.48 13.14 -14.58
N LYS A 150 -6.16 14.14 -13.78
CA LYS A 150 -4.81 14.71 -13.69
C LYS A 150 -4.35 14.76 -12.24
N VAL A 151 -3.06 14.52 -12.04
CA VAL A 151 -2.38 14.79 -10.78
C VAL A 151 -2.50 16.27 -10.44
N ALA A 152 -2.76 16.57 -9.19
CA ALA A 152 -2.90 17.95 -8.70
C ALA A 152 -1.61 18.75 -8.91
N ASP A 153 -1.78 20.04 -9.17
CA ASP A 153 -0.64 20.95 -9.33
C ASP A 153 0.24 20.96 -8.07
N GLY A 154 1.55 20.88 -8.28
CA GLY A 154 2.52 20.86 -7.19
C GLY A 154 2.82 19.47 -6.62
N VAL A 155 2.05 18.44 -6.95
CA VAL A 155 2.32 17.06 -6.53
C VAL A 155 3.23 16.35 -7.53
N LYS A 156 4.34 15.79 -7.05
CA LYS A 156 5.19 14.89 -7.82
C LYS A 156 4.68 13.46 -7.69
N ALA A 157 4.11 12.89 -8.73
CA ALA A 157 3.56 11.52 -8.71
C ALA A 157 4.50 10.55 -9.45
N ILE A 158 4.79 9.41 -8.82
CA ILE A 158 5.70 8.38 -9.34
C ILE A 158 5.02 7.02 -9.30
N ALA A 159 5.13 6.27 -10.40
CA ALA A 159 4.64 4.90 -10.53
C ALA A 159 5.78 3.94 -10.88
N VAL A 160 5.95 2.87 -10.09
CA VAL A 160 7.08 1.93 -10.19
C VAL A 160 6.60 0.49 -10.22
N PRO A 161 6.67 -0.21 -11.37
CA PRO A 161 6.33 -1.64 -11.44
C PRO A 161 7.18 -2.51 -10.51
N GLY A 162 6.57 -3.52 -9.92
CA GLY A 162 7.22 -4.41 -8.97
C GLY A 162 8.28 -5.33 -9.57
N SER A 163 8.26 -5.54 -10.88
CA SER A 163 9.25 -6.33 -11.63
C SER A 163 9.27 -5.95 -13.11
N GLN A 164 10.34 -6.32 -13.82
CA GLN A 164 10.42 -6.11 -15.27
C GLN A 164 9.30 -6.83 -16.03
N ILE A 165 8.86 -8.00 -15.55
CA ILE A 165 7.74 -8.73 -16.15
C ILE A 165 6.45 -7.92 -15.98
N VAL A 166 6.19 -7.40 -14.79
CA VAL A 166 5.02 -6.54 -14.53
C VAL A 166 5.08 -5.28 -15.39
N ALA A 167 6.24 -4.61 -15.49
CA ALA A 167 6.41 -3.45 -16.34
C ALA A 167 6.00 -3.73 -17.79
N LYS A 168 6.54 -4.83 -18.35
CA LYS A 168 6.22 -5.24 -19.72
C LYS A 168 4.73 -5.59 -19.91
N LEU A 169 4.11 -6.25 -18.93
CA LEU A 169 2.68 -6.54 -18.99
C LEU A 169 1.84 -5.27 -18.94
N CYS A 170 2.18 -4.31 -18.07
CA CYS A 170 1.52 -3.01 -18.01
C CYS A 170 1.65 -2.24 -19.33
N GLU A 171 2.85 -2.22 -19.90
CA GLU A 171 3.13 -1.56 -21.19
C GLU A 171 2.37 -2.21 -22.35
N ASN A 172 2.29 -3.55 -22.39
CA ASN A 172 1.51 -4.27 -23.40
C ASN A 172 0.00 -3.94 -23.32
N GLU A 173 -0.51 -3.62 -22.14
CA GLU A 173 -1.90 -3.22 -21.91
C GLU A 173 -2.13 -1.71 -22.03
N GLY A 174 -1.06 -0.91 -22.26
CA GLY A 174 -1.12 0.55 -22.34
C GLY A 174 -1.38 1.24 -21.00
N LEU A 175 -1.18 0.54 -19.87
CA LEU A 175 -1.41 1.11 -18.55
C LEU A 175 -0.41 2.21 -18.23
N ASP A 176 0.86 2.04 -18.63
CA ASP A 176 1.90 3.06 -18.48
C ASP A 176 1.51 4.40 -19.14
N GLN A 177 0.85 4.35 -20.30
CA GLN A 177 0.36 5.55 -20.98
C GLN A 177 -0.75 6.22 -20.16
N VAL A 178 -1.69 5.45 -19.57
CA VAL A 178 -2.72 6.02 -18.69
C VAL A 178 -2.12 6.76 -17.51
N PHE A 179 -1.08 6.18 -16.88
CA PHE A 179 -0.36 6.84 -15.78
C PHE A 179 0.37 8.10 -16.24
N ARG A 180 1.08 8.06 -17.37
CA ARG A 180 1.76 9.24 -17.95
C ARG A 180 0.76 10.33 -18.30
N ASP A 181 -0.35 9.97 -18.93
CA ASP A 181 -1.42 10.91 -19.30
C ASP A 181 -2.04 11.56 -18.06
N ALA A 182 -2.12 10.83 -16.94
CA ALA A 182 -2.57 11.38 -15.67
C ALA A 182 -1.51 12.28 -15.00
N GLY A 183 -0.25 12.26 -15.43
CA GLY A 183 0.84 13.05 -14.87
C GLY A 183 1.76 12.30 -13.91
N PHE A 184 1.68 10.98 -13.89
CA PHE A 184 2.65 10.16 -13.15
C PHE A 184 3.94 9.96 -13.95
N ASP A 185 5.06 10.07 -13.29
CA ASP A 185 6.36 9.62 -13.78
C ASP A 185 6.41 8.09 -13.74
N TRP A 186 6.26 7.42 -14.89
CA TRP A 186 6.42 5.98 -15.01
C TRP A 186 7.91 5.60 -14.98
N ARG A 187 8.32 4.86 -13.98
CA ARG A 187 9.70 4.44 -13.76
C ARG A 187 9.97 3.01 -14.21
N ARG A 188 11.24 2.67 -14.34
CA ARG A 188 11.67 1.27 -14.46
C ARG A 188 11.38 0.51 -13.18
N ALA A 189 11.12 -0.80 -13.32
CA ALA A 189 10.91 -1.68 -12.17
C ALA A 189 12.09 -1.65 -11.20
N GLY A 190 11.79 -1.56 -9.90
CA GLY A 190 12.79 -1.49 -8.84
C GLY A 190 12.22 -0.99 -7.53
N CYS A 191 13.09 -0.70 -6.57
CA CYS A 191 12.69 -0.17 -5.26
C CYS A 191 12.36 1.31 -5.27
N SER A 192 13.09 2.12 -6.08
CA SER A 192 12.87 3.57 -6.18
C SER A 192 12.73 4.22 -4.81
N MET A 193 11.71 5.04 -4.58
CA MET A 193 11.46 5.72 -3.31
C MET A 193 11.19 4.78 -2.13
N CYS A 194 10.80 3.52 -2.33
CA CYS A 194 10.57 2.61 -1.20
C CYS A 194 11.79 2.49 -0.26
N LEU A 195 13.01 2.63 -0.80
CA LEU A 195 14.26 2.58 -0.05
C LEU A 195 15.17 3.80 -0.33
N ALA A 196 14.82 4.62 -1.30
CA ALA A 196 15.54 5.85 -1.69
C ALA A 196 17.04 5.65 -1.98
N MET A 197 17.42 4.51 -2.56
CA MET A 197 18.80 4.21 -2.97
C MET A 197 19.15 4.73 -4.35
N ASN A 198 18.25 5.44 -5.01
CA ASN A 198 18.41 6.09 -6.30
C ASN A 198 18.04 7.59 -6.19
N PRO A 199 18.07 8.38 -7.28
CA PRO A 199 17.66 9.78 -7.23
C PRO A 199 16.22 10.05 -6.85
N ASP A 200 15.33 9.03 -6.91
CA ASP A 200 13.95 9.17 -6.44
C ASP A 200 13.93 9.13 -4.91
N LYS A 201 13.88 10.29 -4.28
CA LYS A 201 13.86 10.47 -2.83
C LYS A 201 13.14 11.75 -2.45
N LEU A 202 12.67 11.83 -1.21
CA LEU A 202 12.14 13.05 -0.64
C LEU A 202 13.25 14.08 -0.41
N ILE A 203 12.89 15.34 -0.45
CA ILE A 203 13.77 16.47 -0.21
C ILE A 203 13.20 17.31 0.93
N GLY A 204 14.04 17.62 1.92
CA GLY A 204 13.58 18.39 3.09
C GLY A 204 12.37 17.76 3.75
N ASP A 205 11.38 18.56 4.08
CA ASP A 205 10.19 18.21 4.86
C ASP A 205 9.03 17.67 4.01
N GLN A 206 9.27 17.26 2.76
CA GLN A 206 8.20 16.76 1.89
C GLN A 206 7.39 15.65 2.55
N LEU A 207 6.08 15.68 2.33
CA LEU A 207 5.15 14.65 2.75
C LEU A 207 4.75 13.77 1.54
N CYS A 208 4.96 12.47 1.67
CA CYS A 208 4.64 11.49 0.64
C CYS A 208 3.43 10.63 1.03
N ALA A 209 2.41 10.58 0.18
CA ALA A 209 1.44 9.49 0.16
C ALA A 209 2.05 8.29 -0.57
N SER A 210 2.16 7.14 0.09
CA SER A 210 2.97 6.02 -0.41
C SER A 210 2.28 4.67 -0.24
N SER A 211 2.31 3.85 -1.28
CA SER A 211 1.91 2.45 -1.20
C SER A 211 3.07 1.50 -0.82
N SER A 212 4.19 2.04 -0.34
CA SER A 212 5.26 1.24 0.26
C SER A 212 4.85 0.64 1.61
N ASN A 213 5.73 -0.14 2.24
CA ASN A 213 5.39 -0.90 3.44
C ASN A 213 5.96 -0.31 4.73
N ARG A 214 6.83 0.70 4.65
CA ARG A 214 7.58 1.23 5.79
C ARG A 214 7.69 2.75 5.69
N ASN A 215 7.49 3.40 6.83
CA ASN A 215 7.44 4.87 6.94
C ASN A 215 8.30 5.43 8.09
N PHE A 216 9.22 4.65 8.63
CA PHE A 216 10.10 5.14 9.70
C PHE A 216 10.94 6.34 9.23
N LYS A 217 11.42 7.14 10.16
CA LYS A 217 12.18 8.38 9.92
C LYS A 217 13.31 8.16 8.92
N GLY A 218 13.34 8.99 7.88
CA GLY A 218 14.38 8.93 6.83
C GLY A 218 14.21 7.82 5.79
N ARG A 219 13.18 6.97 5.87
CA ARG A 219 12.99 5.82 4.97
C ARG A 219 13.02 6.18 3.49
N GLN A 220 12.45 7.31 3.12
CA GLN A 220 12.38 7.77 1.73
C GLN A 220 13.47 8.83 1.41
N GLY A 221 14.60 8.81 2.12
CA GLY A 221 15.85 9.48 1.78
C GLY A 221 16.10 10.77 2.55
N SER A 222 15.12 11.62 2.78
CA SER A 222 15.30 12.81 3.61
C SER A 222 15.13 12.47 5.10
N PRO A 223 16.02 12.91 6.00
CA PRO A 223 15.86 12.68 7.44
C PRO A 223 14.63 13.39 8.05
N THR A 224 14.10 14.41 7.38
CA THR A 224 12.89 15.15 7.78
C THR A 224 11.70 14.87 6.85
N GLY A 225 11.90 14.05 5.81
CA GLY A 225 10.85 13.64 4.89
C GLY A 225 9.86 12.69 5.57
N ARG A 226 8.59 12.92 5.34
CA ARG A 226 7.48 12.26 6.04
C ARG A 226 6.70 11.37 5.08
N THR A 227 6.19 10.26 5.58
CA THR A 227 5.50 9.27 4.73
C THR A 227 4.22 8.78 5.40
N ILE A 228 3.10 8.92 4.71
CA ILE A 228 1.82 8.31 5.07
C ILE A 228 1.65 7.07 4.18
N LEU A 229 1.56 5.89 4.80
CA LEU A 229 1.28 4.64 4.08
C LEU A 229 -0.21 4.52 3.81
N MET A 230 -0.54 4.06 2.60
CA MET A 230 -1.92 3.80 2.18
C MET A 230 -1.94 2.87 0.96
N SER A 231 -3.11 2.35 0.60
CA SER A 231 -3.24 1.47 -0.58
C SER A 231 -2.93 2.21 -1.89
N PRO A 232 -2.57 1.50 -2.98
CA PRO A 232 -2.31 2.13 -4.29
C PRO A 232 -3.43 3.05 -4.76
N LEU A 233 -4.70 2.64 -4.56
CA LEU A 233 -5.85 3.44 -4.96
C LEU A 233 -6.01 4.70 -4.10
N MET A 234 -5.72 4.62 -2.82
CA MET A 234 -5.70 5.78 -1.91
C MET A 234 -4.60 6.77 -2.29
N VAL A 235 -3.39 6.26 -2.66
CA VAL A 235 -2.31 7.13 -3.19
C VAL A 235 -2.74 7.83 -4.46
N ALA A 236 -3.44 7.13 -5.36
CA ALA A 236 -3.97 7.73 -6.59
C ALA A 236 -5.00 8.83 -6.29
N ALA A 237 -5.90 8.62 -5.33
CA ALA A 237 -6.84 9.64 -4.88
C ALA A 237 -6.09 10.86 -4.32
N ALA A 238 -5.11 10.64 -3.45
CA ALA A 238 -4.29 11.72 -2.90
C ALA A 238 -3.49 12.46 -3.97
N ALA A 239 -2.96 11.75 -4.98
CA ALA A 239 -2.27 12.39 -6.10
C ALA A 239 -3.16 13.34 -6.90
N ILE A 240 -4.43 12.95 -7.13
CA ILE A 240 -5.39 13.74 -7.91
C ILE A 240 -5.92 14.94 -7.11
N THR A 241 -6.14 14.79 -5.81
CA THR A 241 -6.68 15.86 -4.95
C THR A 241 -5.60 16.76 -4.37
N GLY A 242 -4.33 16.31 -4.32
CA GLY A 242 -3.23 17.01 -3.66
C GLY A 242 -3.23 16.86 -2.14
N GLU A 243 -4.05 15.99 -1.59
CA GLU A 243 -4.21 15.80 -0.15
C GLU A 243 -4.66 14.36 0.19
N VAL A 244 -4.50 13.96 1.43
CA VAL A 244 -5.04 12.69 1.93
C VAL A 244 -6.56 12.68 1.77
N SER A 245 -7.07 11.76 0.97
CA SER A 245 -8.49 11.70 0.59
C SER A 245 -9.00 10.26 0.61
N ASP A 246 -10.28 10.08 0.84
CA ASP A 246 -10.92 8.78 0.74
C ASP A 246 -11.16 8.44 -0.75
N ALA A 247 -10.50 7.39 -1.24
CA ALA A 247 -10.65 6.94 -2.62
C ALA A 247 -12.09 6.59 -3.00
N ARG A 248 -12.90 6.15 -2.03
CA ARG A 248 -14.32 5.83 -2.25
C ARG A 248 -15.13 7.06 -2.63
N GLU A 249 -14.79 8.21 -2.06
CA GLU A 249 -15.43 9.49 -2.38
C GLU A 249 -14.89 10.08 -3.69
N VAL A 250 -13.55 10.11 -3.84
CA VAL A 250 -12.88 10.68 -5.01
C VAL A 250 -13.27 9.97 -6.31
N PHE A 251 -13.45 8.65 -6.25
CA PHE A 251 -13.75 7.80 -7.40
C PHE A 251 -15.19 7.29 -7.44
N GLU A 252 -16.05 7.75 -6.53
CA GLU A 252 -17.48 7.39 -6.47
C GLU A 252 -17.74 5.88 -6.41
N LEU A 253 -16.87 5.17 -5.63
CA LEU A 253 -16.87 3.70 -5.57
C LEU A 253 -18.14 3.13 -4.95
N THR A 254 -18.83 3.86 -4.10
CA THR A 254 -20.10 3.46 -3.46
C THR A 254 -21.21 3.21 -4.48
N GLU A 255 -21.28 4.02 -5.53
CA GLU A 255 -22.24 3.80 -6.63
C GLU A 255 -21.81 2.66 -7.56
N PHE A 256 -20.50 2.41 -7.64
CA PHE A 256 -19.94 1.35 -8.46
C PHE A 256 -20.19 -0.03 -7.85
N LEU A 257 -19.95 -0.20 -6.55
CA LEU A 257 -20.15 -1.47 -5.83
C LEU A 257 -21.63 -1.85 -5.69
N SER A 258 -22.53 -0.88 -5.74
CA SER A 258 -23.98 -1.15 -5.74
C SER A 258 -24.52 -1.71 -7.07
N LYS A 259 -23.71 -1.77 -8.12
CA LYS A 259 -24.07 -2.29 -9.46
C LYS A 259 -23.60 -3.73 -9.68
N PHE A 260 -22.97 -4.35 -8.69
CA PHE A 260 -22.56 -5.76 -8.67
C PHE A 260 -23.14 -6.48 -7.45
#